data_f1022ab809b15ba405272f451598758b
#
_entry.id   f1022ab809b15ba405272f451598758b
#
_cell.length_a   1.000
_cell.length_b   1.000
_cell.length_c   1.000
_cell.angle_alpha   90.00
_cell.angle_beta   90.00
_cell.angle_gamma   90.00
#
_symmetry.space_group_name_H-M   'P 1'
#
loop_
_entity.id
_entity.type
_entity.pdbx_description
1 polymer ?
#
loop_
_entity_poly.entity_id
_entity_poly.type
_entity_poly.pdbx_seq_one_letter_code
_entity_poly.pdbx_strand_id
1 'polypeptide(L)'
;GVLELITKYYLYKRFPKADEGFMTEKKISLVKNEYIGKLAYEMKINKWLIMSKHAEEKKIRTNLKKLGCLFEAFIGAIFLDFNKIQVKDEENWFTDVFSTGPGFQMAQIFVENIFEKHVDFIELINTDDNYKNILQVKIQKEFKTTPEYLELSYDNDNGYEVGVYLCLGLSIHDVNPSDAKDFNEFKSFENINEVLSKEESLFIFLGDGIHKIKKKAEQLACKKVIDIIETS
;
A
#
# COMPACT_ATOMS: atom_id res chain seq x y z
N GLY A 1 -4.08 -15.49 3.51
CA GLY A 1 -4.73 -15.89 4.75
C GLY A 1 -3.80 -15.93 5.96
N VAL A 2 -2.99 -17.01 6.12
CA VAL A 2 -2.13 -17.19 7.32
C VAL A 2 -1.19 -16.02 7.55
N LEU A 3 -0.40 -15.62 6.54
CA LEU A 3 0.51 -14.47 6.64
C LEU A 3 -0.21 -13.18 7.06
N GLU A 4 -1.37 -12.92 6.47
CA GLU A 4 -2.12 -11.70 6.76
C GLU A 4 -2.65 -11.66 8.20
N LEU A 5 -3.16 -12.77 8.71
CA LEU A 5 -3.60 -12.90 10.09
C LEU A 5 -2.43 -12.70 11.07
N ILE A 6 -1.30 -13.36 10.82
CA ILE A 6 -0.09 -13.23 11.63
C ILE A 6 0.37 -11.77 11.65
N THR A 7 0.44 -11.12 10.48
CA THR A 7 0.89 -9.72 10.36
C THR A 7 -0.02 -8.77 11.15
N LYS A 8 -1.35 -8.92 11.03
CA LYS A 8 -2.30 -8.11 11.80
C LYS A 8 -2.12 -8.29 13.31
N TYR A 9 -2.00 -9.53 13.75
CA TYR A 9 -1.82 -9.85 15.17
C TYR A 9 -0.47 -9.31 15.70
N TYR A 10 0.60 -9.44 14.91
CA TYR A 10 1.91 -8.90 15.24
C TYR A 10 1.88 -7.36 15.38
N LEU A 11 1.29 -6.65 14.43
CA LEU A 11 1.15 -5.19 14.47
C LEU A 11 0.30 -4.75 15.67
N TYR A 12 -0.79 -5.44 15.98
CA TYR A 12 -1.62 -5.16 17.15
C TYR A 12 -0.83 -5.27 18.47
N LYS A 13 0.01 -6.30 18.62
CA LYS A 13 0.87 -6.44 19.80
C LYS A 13 1.94 -5.34 19.87
N ARG A 14 2.51 -4.95 18.74
CA ARG A 14 3.60 -4.00 18.67
C ARG A 14 3.13 -2.54 18.83
N PHE A 15 1.97 -2.23 18.32
CA PHE A 15 1.37 -0.88 18.31
C PHE A 15 -0.02 -0.84 18.97
N PRO A 16 -0.15 -1.13 20.27
CA PRO A 16 -1.44 -1.33 20.92
C PRO A 16 -2.31 -0.07 20.99
N LYS A 17 -1.77 1.10 20.71
CA LYS A 17 -2.48 2.40 20.70
C LYS A 17 -2.78 2.91 19.30
N ALA A 18 -2.36 2.18 18.26
CA ALA A 18 -2.60 2.58 16.88
C ALA A 18 -4.06 2.31 16.47
N ASP A 19 -4.57 3.13 15.57
CA ASP A 19 -5.91 3.00 15.01
C ASP A 19 -5.99 1.95 13.90
N GLU A 20 -7.19 1.68 13.42
CA GLU A 20 -7.46 0.70 12.35
C GLU A 20 -6.81 1.12 11.02
N GLY A 21 -6.81 2.43 10.72
CA GLY A 21 -6.20 2.97 9.50
C GLY A 21 -4.72 2.68 9.44
N PHE A 22 -3.98 2.99 10.50
CA PHE A 22 -2.55 2.68 10.64
C PHE A 22 -2.29 1.18 10.51
N MET A 23 -3.07 0.34 11.25
CA MET A 23 -2.91 -1.11 11.20
C MET A 23 -3.09 -1.67 9.79
N THR A 24 -4.11 -1.19 9.08
CA THR A 24 -4.41 -1.62 7.71
C THR A 24 -3.31 -1.21 6.74
N GLU A 25 -2.83 0.02 6.83
CA GLU A 25 -1.77 0.54 5.97
C GLU A 25 -0.44 -0.20 6.18
N LYS A 26 0.00 -0.34 7.43
CA LYS A 26 1.27 -1.03 7.74
C LYS A 26 1.18 -2.52 7.43
N LYS A 27 0.02 -3.15 7.62
CA LYS A 27 -0.24 -4.53 7.15
C LYS A 27 -0.05 -4.61 5.62
N ILE A 28 -0.66 -3.72 4.84
CA ILE A 28 -0.52 -3.72 3.38
C ILE A 28 0.95 -3.58 2.98
N SER A 29 1.68 -2.69 3.62
CA SER A 29 3.11 -2.46 3.35
C SER A 29 3.96 -3.70 3.62
N LEU A 30 3.69 -4.43 4.69
CA LEU A 30 4.44 -5.64 5.08
C LEU A 30 4.10 -6.88 4.24
N VAL A 31 2.85 -7.00 3.73
CA VAL A 31 2.45 -8.20 2.96
C VAL A 31 2.46 -8.02 1.45
N LYS A 32 2.80 -6.83 0.93
CA LYS A 32 2.90 -6.63 -0.51
C LYS A 32 4.01 -7.51 -1.11
N ASN A 33 3.75 -8.11 -2.28
CA ASN A 33 4.63 -9.11 -2.89
C ASN A 33 6.08 -8.63 -3.09
N GLU A 34 6.29 -7.36 -3.40
CA GLU A 34 7.63 -6.80 -3.53
C GLU A 34 8.39 -6.81 -2.20
N TYR A 35 7.70 -6.49 -1.10
CA TYR A 35 8.32 -6.43 0.22
C TYR A 35 8.66 -7.83 0.76
N ILE A 36 7.68 -8.75 0.78
CA ILE A 36 7.93 -10.13 1.21
C ILE A 36 8.87 -10.87 0.26
N GLY A 37 8.93 -10.46 -1.02
CA GLY A 37 9.91 -10.93 -1.99
C GLY A 37 11.34 -10.47 -1.65
N LYS A 38 11.50 -9.25 -1.12
CA LYS A 38 12.78 -8.77 -0.58
C LYS A 38 13.22 -9.62 0.60
N LEU A 39 12.32 -9.90 1.55
CA LEU A 39 12.59 -10.78 2.69
C LEU A 39 13.01 -12.19 2.23
N ALA A 40 12.30 -12.76 1.25
CA ALA A 40 12.65 -14.05 0.65
C ALA A 40 14.07 -14.05 0.04
N TYR A 41 14.46 -12.96 -0.61
CA TYR A 41 15.78 -12.79 -1.19
C TYR A 41 16.87 -12.68 -0.11
N GLU A 42 16.64 -11.88 0.92
CA GLU A 42 17.57 -11.71 2.07
C GLU A 42 17.79 -13.01 2.84
N MET A 43 16.72 -13.81 3.00
CA MET A 43 16.78 -15.17 3.56
C MET A 43 17.45 -16.19 2.64
N LYS A 44 17.73 -15.84 1.39
CA LYS A 44 18.34 -16.71 0.38
C LYS A 44 17.51 -17.94 0.01
N ILE A 45 16.20 -17.98 0.29
CA ILE A 45 15.32 -19.08 -0.10
C ILE A 45 15.16 -19.21 -1.62
N ASN A 46 15.39 -18.13 -2.37
CA ASN A 46 15.47 -18.12 -3.82
C ASN A 46 16.50 -19.10 -4.40
N LYS A 47 17.56 -19.44 -3.63
CA LYS A 47 18.58 -20.40 -4.06
C LYS A 47 18.07 -21.83 -4.15
N TRP A 48 17.04 -22.16 -3.37
CA TRP A 48 16.44 -23.48 -3.32
C TRP A 48 15.31 -23.68 -4.32
N LEU A 49 14.94 -22.62 -5.05
CA LEU A 49 13.88 -22.70 -6.04
C LEU A 49 14.33 -23.47 -7.28
N ILE A 50 13.64 -24.58 -7.55
CA ILE A 50 13.85 -25.40 -8.75
C ILE A 50 13.05 -24.77 -9.88
N MET A 51 13.70 -24.48 -11.01
CA MET A 51 13.05 -23.86 -12.17
C MET A 51 13.67 -24.31 -13.49
N SER A 52 12.96 -24.08 -14.59
CA SER A 52 13.45 -24.36 -15.95
C SER A 52 14.55 -23.39 -16.38
N LYS A 53 15.35 -23.79 -17.37
CA LYS A 53 16.36 -22.89 -17.99
C LYS A 53 15.74 -21.58 -18.51
N HIS A 54 14.58 -21.68 -19.13
CA HIS A 54 13.86 -20.50 -19.63
C HIS A 54 13.44 -19.53 -18.49
N ALA A 55 13.07 -20.02 -17.31
CA ALA A 55 12.76 -19.20 -16.18
C ALA A 55 14.02 -18.52 -15.60
N GLU A 56 15.17 -19.21 -15.60
CA GLU A 56 16.46 -18.62 -15.24
C GLU A 56 16.88 -17.50 -16.19
N GLU A 57 16.76 -17.71 -17.50
CA GLU A 57 17.05 -16.69 -18.54
C GLU A 57 16.18 -15.44 -18.34
N LYS A 58 14.93 -15.60 -17.91
CA LYS A 58 14.00 -14.50 -17.54
C LYS A 58 14.29 -13.89 -16.17
N LYS A 59 15.35 -14.26 -15.48
CA LYS A 59 15.75 -13.76 -14.17
C LYS A 59 14.66 -13.90 -13.09
N ILE A 60 13.83 -14.97 -13.17
CA ILE A 60 12.75 -15.21 -12.20
C ILE A 60 13.32 -15.33 -10.78
N ARG A 61 14.51 -15.89 -10.61
CA ARG A 61 15.18 -16.08 -9.31
C ARG A 61 15.45 -14.78 -8.55
N THR A 62 15.45 -13.64 -9.22
CA THR A 62 15.63 -12.30 -8.62
C THR A 62 14.40 -11.40 -8.76
N ASN A 63 13.30 -11.91 -9.31
CA ASN A 63 12.07 -11.15 -9.47
C ASN A 63 11.31 -11.11 -8.14
N LEU A 64 11.25 -9.93 -7.50
CA LEU A 64 10.65 -9.76 -6.18
C LEU A 64 9.19 -10.19 -6.10
N LYS A 65 8.36 -9.95 -7.13
CA LYS A 65 6.97 -10.42 -7.13
C LYS A 65 6.87 -11.94 -7.09
N LYS A 66 7.73 -12.64 -7.85
CA LYS A 66 7.79 -14.10 -7.85
C LYS A 66 8.35 -14.65 -6.55
N LEU A 67 9.32 -13.97 -5.97
CA LEU A 67 9.85 -14.32 -4.65
C LEU A 67 8.82 -14.08 -3.53
N GLY A 68 7.95 -13.08 -3.68
CA GLY A 68 6.80 -12.91 -2.77
C GLY A 68 5.88 -14.13 -2.78
N CYS A 69 5.51 -14.63 -3.96
CA CYS A 69 4.73 -15.87 -4.07
C CYS A 69 5.47 -17.09 -3.46
N LEU A 70 6.80 -17.16 -3.63
CA LEU A 70 7.62 -18.20 -3.00
C LEU A 70 7.57 -18.12 -1.46
N PHE A 71 7.64 -16.91 -0.91
CA PHE A 71 7.55 -16.67 0.53
C PHE A 71 6.18 -17.11 1.09
N GLU A 72 5.10 -16.75 0.42
CA GLU A 72 3.75 -17.19 0.80
C GLU A 72 3.59 -18.71 0.73
N ALA A 73 4.10 -19.33 -0.34
CA ALA A 73 4.09 -20.80 -0.49
C ALA A 73 4.90 -21.49 0.63
N PHE A 74 6.04 -20.91 1.03
CA PHE A 74 6.87 -21.42 2.11
C PHE A 74 6.14 -21.37 3.46
N ILE A 75 5.45 -20.26 3.77
CA ILE A 75 4.59 -20.17 4.96
C ILE A 75 3.46 -21.20 4.92
N GLY A 76 2.84 -21.37 3.76
CA GLY A 76 1.82 -22.41 3.56
C GLY A 76 2.35 -23.82 3.81
N ALA A 77 3.58 -24.11 3.35
CA ALA A 77 4.24 -25.39 3.60
C ALA A 77 4.51 -25.61 5.11
N ILE A 78 5.01 -24.60 5.83
CA ILE A 78 5.18 -24.67 7.30
C ILE A 78 3.85 -24.97 7.97
N PHE A 79 2.79 -24.23 7.62
CA PHE A 79 1.47 -24.41 8.20
C PHE A 79 0.94 -25.83 8.00
N LEU A 80 1.02 -26.35 6.78
CA LEU A 80 0.51 -27.68 6.44
C LEU A 80 1.38 -28.79 7.04
N ASP A 81 2.69 -28.63 7.06
CA ASP A 81 3.61 -29.66 7.55
C ASP A 81 3.46 -29.91 9.05
N PHE A 82 3.34 -28.84 9.83
CA PHE A 82 3.14 -28.94 11.27
C PHE A 82 1.71 -29.32 11.68
N ASN A 83 0.74 -29.28 10.76
CA ASN A 83 -0.64 -29.74 10.98
C ASN A 83 -0.86 -31.24 10.64
N LYS A 84 0.18 -31.99 10.33
CA LYS A 84 0.09 -33.45 10.07
C LYS A 84 -0.10 -34.29 11.32
N ILE A 85 -0.13 -33.68 12.52
CA ILE A 85 -0.34 -34.37 13.77
C ILE A 85 -1.79 -34.82 13.84
N GLN A 86 -2.01 -36.16 13.77
CA GLN A 86 -3.35 -36.73 13.97
C GLN A 86 -3.63 -36.88 15.47
N VAL A 87 -4.75 -36.31 15.92
CA VAL A 87 -5.31 -36.64 17.24
C VAL A 87 -6.12 -37.90 17.08
N LYS A 88 -5.77 -38.96 17.85
CA LYS A 88 -6.56 -40.21 17.89
C LYS A 88 -7.82 -39.95 18.69
N ASP A 89 -8.93 -40.03 18.03
CA ASP A 89 -10.28 -39.83 18.53
C ASP A 89 -11.11 -41.01 18.01
N GLU A 90 -11.78 -41.73 18.92
CA GLU A 90 -12.46 -43.02 18.61
C GLU A 90 -13.56 -42.86 17.56
N GLU A 91 -14.19 -41.68 17.51
CA GLU A 91 -15.28 -41.36 16.57
C GLU A 91 -14.82 -40.53 15.38
N ASN A 92 -13.52 -40.15 15.28
CA ASN A 92 -12.95 -39.22 14.29
C ASN A 92 -13.66 -37.85 14.22
N TRP A 93 -14.53 -37.52 15.19
CA TRP A 93 -15.29 -36.28 15.22
C TRP A 93 -14.36 -35.07 15.28
N PHE A 94 -13.31 -35.14 16.11
CA PHE A 94 -12.37 -34.04 16.29
C PHE A 94 -11.58 -33.76 15.01
N THR A 95 -11.13 -34.80 14.31
CA THR A 95 -10.38 -34.69 13.07
C THR A 95 -11.24 -34.20 11.90
N ASP A 96 -12.56 -34.44 11.94
CA ASP A 96 -13.50 -34.01 10.91
C ASP A 96 -13.90 -32.53 11.09
N VAL A 97 -13.83 -32.01 12.32
CA VAL A 97 -14.28 -30.64 12.63
C VAL A 97 -13.10 -29.68 12.83
N PHE A 98 -11.98 -30.15 13.37
CA PHE A 98 -10.82 -29.32 13.69
C PHE A 98 -9.57 -29.72 12.94
N SER A 99 -8.88 -28.77 12.33
CA SER A 99 -7.51 -28.96 11.85
C SER A 99 -6.56 -28.96 13.05
N THR A 100 -5.97 -30.10 13.37
CA THR A 100 -5.14 -30.29 14.56
C THR A 100 -3.67 -30.13 14.26
N GLY A 101 -2.98 -29.39 15.12
CA GLY A 101 -1.52 -29.23 15.09
C GLY A 101 -1.06 -27.80 15.32
N PRO A 102 0.25 -27.60 15.61
CA PRO A 102 0.84 -26.28 15.87
C PRO A 102 1.20 -25.49 14.60
N GLY A 103 0.66 -25.84 13.44
CA GLY A 103 1.04 -25.23 12.15
C GLY A 103 0.90 -23.71 12.14
N PHE A 104 -0.15 -23.16 12.74
CA PHE A 104 -0.32 -21.71 12.84
C PHE A 104 0.75 -21.08 13.74
N GLN A 105 1.01 -21.67 14.93
CA GLN A 105 2.03 -21.17 15.86
C GLN A 105 3.43 -21.21 15.24
N MET A 106 3.75 -22.28 14.50
CA MET A 106 5.06 -22.41 13.84
C MET A 106 5.21 -21.39 12.71
N ALA A 107 4.16 -21.16 11.91
CA ALA A 107 4.15 -20.12 10.90
C ALA A 107 4.25 -18.72 11.54
N GLN A 108 3.57 -18.49 12.67
CA GLN A 108 3.64 -17.25 13.42
C GLN A 108 5.04 -16.96 13.95
N ILE A 109 5.67 -17.92 14.61
CA ILE A 109 7.04 -17.81 15.12
C ILE A 109 8.01 -17.50 13.98
N PHE A 110 7.87 -18.16 12.86
CA PHE A 110 8.70 -17.93 11.68
C PHE A 110 8.55 -16.48 11.16
N VAL A 111 7.32 -16.02 10.92
CA VAL A 111 7.06 -14.68 10.37
C VAL A 111 7.46 -13.59 11.36
N GLU A 112 7.14 -13.73 12.65
CA GLU A 112 7.53 -12.76 13.67
C GLU A 112 9.06 -12.63 13.77
N ASN A 113 9.80 -13.73 13.76
CA ASN A 113 11.27 -13.71 13.77
C ASN A 113 11.85 -13.03 12.50
N ILE A 114 11.23 -13.23 11.33
CA ILE A 114 11.66 -12.55 10.11
C ILE A 114 11.40 -11.06 10.21
N PHE A 115 10.25 -10.64 10.71
CA PHE A 115 9.94 -9.22 10.89
C PHE A 115 10.89 -8.55 11.87
N GLU A 116 11.16 -9.15 13.03
CA GLU A 116 12.11 -8.60 14.01
C GLU A 116 13.54 -8.47 13.46
N LYS A 117 13.95 -9.38 12.59
CA LYS A 117 15.31 -9.41 12.05
C LYS A 117 15.51 -8.48 10.85
N HIS A 118 14.49 -8.34 10.00
CA HIS A 118 14.66 -7.73 8.67
C HIS A 118 13.80 -6.48 8.42
N VAL A 119 12.82 -6.17 9.29
CA VAL A 119 11.98 -5.00 9.12
C VAL A 119 12.52 -3.84 9.94
N ASP A 120 12.87 -2.74 9.27
CA ASP A 120 13.09 -1.47 9.95
C ASP A 120 11.72 -0.82 10.21
N PHE A 121 11.26 -0.90 11.46
CA PHE A 121 9.97 -0.35 11.86
C PHE A 121 9.97 1.18 11.96
N ILE A 122 11.13 1.82 12.12
CA ILE A 122 11.23 3.28 12.09
C ILE A 122 11.01 3.76 10.66
N GLU A 123 11.67 3.12 9.69
CA GLU A 123 11.44 3.38 8.28
C GLU A 123 9.99 3.09 7.90
N LEU A 124 9.43 1.94 8.31
CA LEU A 124 8.05 1.56 8.04
C LEU A 124 7.02 2.57 8.56
N ILE A 125 7.24 3.14 9.74
CA ILE A 125 6.34 4.14 10.33
C ILE A 125 6.44 5.46 9.57
N ASN A 126 7.66 5.85 9.18
CA ASN A 126 7.92 7.12 8.53
C ASN A 126 7.66 7.10 7.01
N THR A 127 7.59 5.91 6.39
CA THR A 127 7.28 5.79 4.97
C THR A 127 5.78 5.67 4.78
N ASP A 128 5.16 6.74 4.39
CA ASP A 128 3.78 6.73 3.93
C ASP A 128 3.78 6.85 2.41
N ASP A 129 3.71 5.72 1.71
CA ASP A 129 3.66 5.65 0.24
C ASP A 129 2.25 5.91 -0.31
N ASN A 130 1.27 6.17 0.58
CA ASN A 130 -0.13 6.34 0.19
C ASN A 130 -0.57 7.80 0.18
N TYR A 131 0.21 8.63 -0.47
CA TYR A 131 -0.02 10.08 -0.58
C TYR A 131 -1.42 10.42 -1.12
N LYS A 132 -1.97 9.57 -2.00
CA LYS A 132 -3.32 9.74 -2.53
C LYS A 132 -4.38 9.68 -1.43
N ASN A 133 -4.25 8.72 -0.51
CA ASN A 133 -5.18 8.59 0.62
C ASN A 133 -5.00 9.74 1.63
N ILE A 134 -3.76 10.12 1.93
CA ILE A 134 -3.46 11.24 2.84
C ILE A 134 -4.08 12.53 2.31
N LEU A 135 -3.85 12.84 1.04
CA LEU A 135 -4.40 14.04 0.41
C LEU A 135 -5.93 14.00 0.40
N GLN A 136 -6.52 12.84 0.07
CA GLN A 136 -7.97 12.67 0.10
C GLN A 136 -8.54 12.95 1.50
N VAL A 137 -7.94 12.41 2.56
CA VAL A 137 -8.40 12.65 3.94
C VAL A 137 -8.28 14.12 4.32
N LYS A 138 -7.18 14.80 3.95
CA LYS A 138 -7.00 16.24 4.19
C LYS A 138 -8.09 17.05 3.50
N ILE A 139 -8.34 16.81 2.22
CA ILE A 139 -9.36 17.52 1.42
C ILE A 139 -10.78 17.22 1.94
N GLN A 140 -11.10 15.96 2.24
CA GLN A 140 -12.41 15.60 2.80
C GLN A 140 -12.68 16.26 4.15
N LYS A 141 -11.66 16.41 4.97
CA LYS A 141 -11.79 17.09 6.27
C LYS A 141 -12.18 18.55 6.10
N GLU A 142 -11.55 19.27 5.18
CA GLU A 142 -11.74 20.70 4.97
C GLU A 142 -12.97 21.02 4.09
N PHE A 143 -13.10 20.36 2.94
CA PHE A 143 -14.05 20.73 1.90
C PHE A 143 -15.20 19.76 1.71
N LYS A 144 -15.22 18.61 2.42
CA LYS A 144 -16.24 17.55 2.30
C LYS A 144 -16.36 16.95 0.89
N THR A 145 -15.32 17.08 0.08
CA THR A 145 -15.19 16.54 -1.28
C THR A 145 -13.93 15.72 -1.44
N THR A 146 -13.71 15.15 -2.61
CA THR A 146 -12.50 14.38 -2.95
C THR A 146 -11.68 15.07 -4.02
N PRO A 147 -10.35 14.91 -4.05
CA PRO A 147 -9.53 15.39 -5.16
C PRO A 147 -9.85 14.64 -6.45
N GLU A 148 -9.81 15.35 -7.58
CA GLU A 148 -9.98 14.79 -8.91
C GLU A 148 -8.63 14.66 -9.62
N TYR A 149 -8.51 13.66 -10.51
CA TYR A 149 -7.25 13.32 -11.19
C TYR A 149 -7.47 13.32 -12.70
N LEU A 150 -6.71 14.15 -13.42
CA LEU A 150 -6.74 14.20 -14.88
C LEU A 150 -5.38 13.84 -15.46
N GLU A 151 -5.40 13.05 -16.51
CA GLU A 151 -4.24 12.83 -17.35
C GLU A 151 -4.03 14.07 -18.23
N LEU A 152 -2.92 14.76 -18.01
CA LEU A 152 -2.58 15.99 -18.75
C LEU A 152 -1.86 15.67 -20.05
N SER A 153 -0.92 14.71 -19.99
CA SER A 153 -0.15 14.28 -21.15
C SER A 153 0.35 12.85 -21.00
N TYR A 154 0.69 12.23 -22.11
CA TYR A 154 1.43 10.98 -22.15
C TYR A 154 2.59 11.08 -23.16
N ASP A 155 3.77 10.72 -22.72
CA ASP A 155 4.98 10.65 -23.52
C ASP A 155 5.68 9.30 -23.35
N ASN A 156 6.20 8.73 -24.43
CA ASN A 156 6.88 7.42 -24.40
C ASN A 156 8.13 7.41 -23.53
N ASP A 157 8.83 8.52 -23.39
CA ASP A 157 10.07 8.63 -22.63
C ASP A 157 9.80 8.90 -21.14
N ASN A 158 8.89 9.83 -20.84
CA ASN A 158 8.57 10.29 -19.48
C ASN A 158 7.38 9.54 -18.86
N GLY A 159 6.45 9.04 -19.68
CA GLY A 159 5.24 8.35 -19.29
C GLY A 159 4.03 9.27 -19.13
N TYR A 160 3.24 9.03 -18.08
CA TYR A 160 2.01 9.75 -17.77
C TYR A 160 2.32 10.99 -16.94
N GLU A 161 1.75 12.11 -17.33
CA GLU A 161 1.64 13.31 -16.51
C GLU A 161 0.20 13.39 -15.98
N VAL A 162 0.05 13.47 -14.65
CA VAL A 162 -1.27 13.51 -13.99
C VAL A 162 -1.36 14.73 -13.12
N GLY A 163 -2.40 15.53 -13.35
CA GLY A 163 -2.77 16.67 -12.53
C GLY A 163 -3.78 16.29 -11.44
N VAL A 164 -3.66 16.95 -10.29
CA VAL A 164 -4.59 16.85 -9.15
C VAL A 164 -5.36 18.15 -9.06
N TYR A 165 -6.69 18.04 -8.99
CA TYR A 165 -7.61 19.18 -8.99
C TYR A 165 -8.56 19.12 -7.80
N LEU A 166 -8.99 20.28 -7.36
CA LEU A 166 -10.06 20.47 -6.38
C LEU A 166 -11.26 21.15 -7.06
N CYS A 167 -12.37 20.44 -7.11
CA CYS A 167 -13.64 20.90 -7.64
C CYS A 167 -14.59 21.21 -6.48
N LEU A 168 -14.96 22.48 -6.30
CA LEU A 168 -15.87 22.94 -5.26
C LEU A 168 -17.10 23.55 -5.92
N GLY A 169 -18.28 22.98 -5.67
CA GLY A 169 -19.54 23.45 -6.26
C GLY A 169 -19.73 23.18 -7.75
N LEU A 170 -18.84 22.36 -8.37
CA LEU A 170 -18.89 22.00 -9.79
C LEU A 170 -18.36 20.58 -10.03
N SER A 171 -18.62 20.03 -11.22
CA SER A 171 -18.11 18.72 -11.65
C SER A 171 -16.90 18.87 -12.56
N ILE A 172 -15.90 17.97 -12.41
CA ILE A 172 -14.71 17.91 -13.28
C ILE A 172 -15.07 17.72 -14.76
N HIS A 173 -16.24 17.14 -15.06
CA HIS A 173 -16.70 16.89 -16.42
C HIS A 173 -17.26 18.13 -17.12
N ASP A 174 -17.55 19.19 -16.35
CA ASP A 174 -18.18 20.42 -16.85
C ASP A 174 -17.18 21.57 -17.05
N VAL A 175 -15.89 21.33 -16.77
CA VAL A 175 -14.83 22.35 -16.80
C VAL A 175 -13.66 21.93 -17.68
N ASN A 176 -12.96 22.91 -18.22
CA ASN A 176 -11.72 22.68 -18.95
C ASN A 176 -10.53 22.77 -17.96
N PRO A 177 -9.56 21.83 -17.98
CA PRO A 177 -8.39 21.88 -17.13
C PRO A 177 -7.59 23.18 -17.18
N SER A 178 -7.60 23.87 -18.35
CA SER A 178 -6.95 25.18 -18.54
C SER A 178 -7.59 26.33 -17.76
N ASP A 179 -8.82 26.16 -17.28
CA ASP A 179 -9.57 27.22 -16.57
C ASP A 179 -9.35 27.12 -15.05
N ALA A 180 -8.57 26.15 -14.59
CA ALA A 180 -8.26 25.97 -13.17
C ALA A 180 -7.37 27.11 -12.66
N LYS A 181 -7.75 27.72 -11.53
CA LYS A 181 -6.89 28.65 -10.79
C LYS A 181 -5.75 27.87 -10.12
N ASP A 182 -4.54 28.40 -10.09
CA ASP A 182 -3.41 27.75 -9.43
C ASP A 182 -3.53 27.84 -7.91
N PHE A 183 -3.23 26.76 -7.17
CA PHE A 183 -3.25 26.74 -5.71
C PHE A 183 -2.35 27.82 -5.09
N ASN A 184 -1.25 28.17 -5.74
CA ASN A 184 -0.34 29.21 -5.27
C ASN A 184 -0.98 30.60 -5.16
N GLU A 185 -2.09 30.85 -5.86
CA GLU A 185 -2.86 32.10 -5.74
C GLU A 185 -3.56 32.20 -4.37
N PHE A 186 -3.95 31.05 -3.81
CA PHE A 186 -4.64 30.95 -2.51
C PHE A 186 -3.69 30.78 -1.34
N LYS A 187 -2.59 30.08 -1.53
CA LYS A 187 -1.55 29.75 -0.54
C LYS A 187 -1.99 28.85 0.62
N SER A 188 -3.26 28.83 1.01
CA SER A 188 -3.77 27.99 2.09
C SER A 188 -5.22 27.53 1.86
N PHE A 189 -5.64 26.50 2.56
CA PHE A 189 -7.03 26.03 2.54
C PHE A 189 -8.01 27.03 3.16
N GLU A 190 -7.57 27.79 4.18
CA GLU A 190 -8.37 28.84 4.79
C GLU A 190 -8.73 29.92 3.77
N ASN A 191 -7.78 30.37 2.96
CA ASN A 191 -8.01 31.37 1.91
C ASN A 191 -8.95 30.83 0.82
N ILE A 192 -8.88 29.55 0.47
CA ILE A 192 -9.85 28.92 -0.44
C ILE A 192 -11.26 29.00 0.16
N ASN A 193 -11.42 28.67 1.45
CA ASN A 193 -12.72 28.77 2.13
C ASN A 193 -13.26 30.20 2.18
N GLU A 194 -12.39 31.21 2.34
CA GLU A 194 -12.78 32.61 2.30
C GLU A 194 -13.30 33.04 0.91
N VAL A 195 -12.64 32.57 -0.15
CA VAL A 195 -13.08 32.86 -1.53
C VAL A 195 -14.37 32.10 -1.85
N LEU A 196 -14.47 30.82 -1.45
CA LEU A 196 -15.66 29.99 -1.63
C LEU A 196 -16.89 30.59 -0.93
N SER A 197 -16.70 31.34 0.17
CA SER A 197 -17.80 32.05 0.82
C SER A 197 -18.39 33.18 -0.02
N LYS A 198 -17.69 33.64 -1.05
CA LYS A 198 -18.06 34.73 -1.95
C LYS A 198 -18.39 34.27 -3.38
N GLU A 199 -17.87 33.15 -3.81
CA GLU A 199 -18.07 32.53 -5.12
C GLU A 199 -18.86 31.22 -4.96
N GLU A 200 -19.80 30.93 -5.85
CA GLU A 200 -20.64 29.70 -5.81
C GLU A 200 -19.83 28.43 -6.12
N SER A 201 -18.73 28.57 -6.86
CA SER A 201 -17.89 27.44 -7.26
C SER A 201 -16.45 27.86 -7.49
N LEU A 202 -15.53 26.89 -7.25
CA LEU A 202 -14.10 27.06 -7.50
C LEU A 202 -13.52 25.82 -8.17
N PHE A 203 -12.66 26.03 -9.16
CA PHE A 203 -11.88 25.01 -9.81
C PHE A 203 -10.39 25.32 -9.64
N ILE A 204 -9.66 24.45 -8.93
CA ILE A 204 -8.29 24.72 -8.51
C ILE A 204 -7.39 23.59 -8.94
N PHE A 205 -6.28 23.91 -9.60
CA PHE A 205 -5.17 23.02 -9.85
C PHE A 205 -4.26 23.00 -8.63
N LEU A 206 -4.06 21.81 -8.05
CA LEU A 206 -3.25 21.65 -6.84
C LEU A 206 -1.79 21.29 -7.15
N GLY A 207 -1.55 20.52 -8.21
CA GLY A 207 -0.22 20.10 -8.62
C GLY A 207 -0.25 18.91 -9.57
N ASP A 208 0.92 18.49 -10.01
CA ASP A 208 1.11 17.45 -11.03
C ASP A 208 2.21 16.48 -10.65
N GLY A 209 2.24 15.32 -11.32
CA GLY A 209 3.30 14.32 -11.19
C GLY A 209 3.50 13.53 -12.46
N ILE A 210 4.75 13.17 -12.75
CA ILE A 210 5.13 12.45 -13.97
C ILE A 210 5.75 11.11 -13.59
N HIS A 211 5.30 10.03 -14.20
CA HIS A 211 5.90 8.69 -14.05
C HIS A 211 5.47 7.74 -15.18
N LYS A 212 6.33 6.78 -15.54
CA LYS A 212 6.04 5.73 -16.54
C LYS A 212 4.80 4.87 -16.23
N ILE A 213 4.36 4.83 -14.99
CA ILE A 213 3.17 4.11 -14.54
C ILE A 213 2.18 5.15 -14.00
N LYS A 214 0.98 5.26 -14.60
CA LYS A 214 -0.05 6.25 -14.26
C LYS A 214 -0.33 6.32 -12.74
N LYS A 215 -0.55 5.17 -12.11
CA LYS A 215 -0.81 5.10 -10.65
C LYS A 215 0.33 5.68 -9.80
N LYS A 216 1.59 5.59 -10.26
CA LYS A 216 2.72 6.20 -9.57
C LYS A 216 2.81 7.71 -9.86
N ALA A 217 2.42 8.16 -11.06
CA ALA A 217 2.28 9.57 -11.35
C ALA A 217 1.27 10.25 -10.42
N GLU A 218 0.11 9.62 -10.20
CA GLU A 218 -0.89 10.08 -9.22
C GLU A 218 -0.32 10.21 -7.81
N GLN A 219 0.44 9.21 -7.32
CA GLN A 219 1.06 9.25 -5.99
C GLN A 219 2.10 10.38 -5.88
N LEU A 220 2.92 10.59 -6.91
CA LEU A 220 3.91 11.67 -6.95
C LEU A 220 3.25 13.05 -6.97
N ALA A 221 2.18 13.20 -7.75
CA ALA A 221 1.37 14.42 -7.76
C ALA A 221 0.83 14.72 -6.36
N CYS A 222 0.21 13.73 -5.70
CA CYS A 222 -0.30 13.88 -4.35
C CYS A 222 0.79 14.23 -3.33
N LYS A 223 1.96 13.61 -3.43
CA LYS A 223 3.10 13.95 -2.57
C LYS A 223 3.47 15.41 -2.69
N LYS A 224 3.68 15.88 -3.92
CA LYS A 224 4.03 17.28 -4.21
C LYS A 224 2.99 18.24 -3.64
N VAL A 225 1.68 17.92 -3.79
CA VAL A 225 0.59 18.72 -3.23
C VAL A 225 0.63 18.75 -1.71
N ILE A 226 0.87 17.62 -1.05
CA ILE A 226 0.98 17.56 0.41
C ILE A 226 2.15 18.41 0.90
N ASP A 227 3.33 18.30 0.26
CA ASP A 227 4.52 19.08 0.59
C ASP A 227 4.24 20.59 0.46
N ILE A 228 3.49 21.03 -0.57
CA ILE A 228 3.08 22.44 -0.75
C ILE A 228 2.14 22.89 0.38
N ILE A 229 1.11 22.08 0.69
CA ILE A 229 0.13 22.41 1.73
C ILE A 229 0.77 22.50 3.13
N GLU A 230 1.78 21.68 3.42
CA GLU A 230 2.45 21.64 4.74
C GLU A 230 3.49 22.75 4.91
N THR A 231 3.94 23.37 3.82
CA THR A 231 4.90 24.48 3.84
C THR A 231 4.24 25.85 3.72
N SER A 232 2.96 25.92 3.45
CA SER A 232 2.13 27.13 3.32
C SER A 232 1.47 27.47 4.65
#